data_6dfb7cc1b8dd1f8095ca77ae7fe8ce1f
#
_entry.id   6dfb7cc1b8dd1f8095ca77ae7fe8ce1f
#
_cell.length_a   1.000
_cell.length_b   1.000
_cell.length_c   1.000
_cell.angle_alpha   90.00
_cell.angle_beta   90.00
_cell.angle_gamma   90.00
#
_symmetry.space_group_name_H-M   'P 1'
#
loop_
_entity.id
_entity.type
_entity.pdbx_description
1 polymer ?
#
loop_
_entity_poly.entity_id
_entity_poly.type
_entity_poly.pdbx_seq_one_letter_code
_entity_poly.pdbx_strand_id
1 'polypeptide(L)'
;MEQLLSTNHRALEYRTMSTDDARSTDDASERRREIGRRVARWRARRGLTRRQFADLCDRSLSWVDKVESGERGLLRLPMLERVAEVLHISVETLTDTTDVRQARHCLDVFEVSAIRAAVQSYQAISRVFVPTGSAIIEPPDLDRLAQQVTYAWTAFQNAHWPILGQVLPCLLTTAQLAVAAYPGADDQARRACMLLSQTYQVTASTLWKLKEGDLAWLAAERGLVLAEETDDSLLVSDAARRVTQGLMVMGHYDQALDLVRADIARLEPGRGTGCAAYLSLYGMLFLMGAVVAARASNHAVARDLLHEGDDVARQLGYDGNECFTAFGPTNVHLHQVAVLLDLGDGAGVVQAAQQITPEGLNRLPKERRANYYLDVARGHSLAGHRDEAVHALLTADRLFPDEIRCRPIAIDLIERLRRTSSGTHGRELEQLVVRAGLTNHE
;
A
#
# COMPACT_ATOMS: atom_id res chain seq x y z
N MET A 1 -21.56 -52.79 -48.94
CA MET A 1 -20.95 -51.44 -48.79
C MET A 1 -21.48 -50.68 -47.58
N GLU A 2 -22.70 -50.96 -47.13
CA GLU A 2 -23.29 -50.31 -45.91
C GLU A 2 -22.74 -50.81 -44.57
N GLN A 3 -22.24 -52.04 -44.46
CA GLN A 3 -21.68 -52.57 -43.20
C GLN A 3 -20.27 -52.06 -42.86
N LEU A 4 -19.52 -51.54 -43.83
CA LEU A 4 -18.18 -50.97 -43.61
C LEU A 4 -18.25 -49.49 -43.16
N LEU A 5 -19.32 -48.77 -43.45
CA LEU A 5 -19.54 -47.38 -43.01
C LEU A 5 -20.01 -47.26 -41.57
N SER A 6 -20.74 -48.28 -41.05
CA SER A 6 -21.24 -48.28 -39.65
C SER A 6 -20.15 -48.57 -38.63
N THR A 7 -19.12 -49.32 -39.00
CA THR A 7 -17.99 -49.68 -38.10
C THR A 7 -17.03 -48.52 -37.92
N ASN A 8 -16.84 -47.70 -38.97
CA ASN A 8 -15.97 -46.52 -38.88
C ASN A 8 -16.61 -45.35 -38.09
N HIS A 9 -17.92 -45.24 -38.09
CA HIS A 9 -18.63 -44.19 -37.33
C HIS A 9 -18.59 -44.47 -35.82
N ARG A 10 -18.76 -45.73 -35.39
CA ARG A 10 -18.60 -46.13 -33.97
C ARG A 10 -17.15 -46.00 -33.44
N ALA A 11 -16.16 -46.24 -34.29
CA ALA A 11 -14.75 -46.09 -33.89
C ALA A 11 -14.34 -44.62 -33.74
N LEU A 12 -14.96 -43.69 -34.49
CA LEU A 12 -14.74 -42.23 -34.34
C LEU A 12 -15.45 -41.67 -33.09
N GLU A 13 -16.66 -42.13 -32.76
CA GLU A 13 -17.37 -41.73 -31.55
C GLU A 13 -16.68 -42.22 -30.27
N TYR A 14 -16.12 -43.43 -30.26
CA TYR A 14 -15.33 -43.93 -29.12
C TYR A 14 -13.99 -43.19 -28.96
N ARG A 15 -13.41 -42.68 -30.04
CA ARG A 15 -12.14 -41.93 -30.00
C ARG A 15 -12.35 -40.47 -29.54
N THR A 16 -13.48 -39.86 -29.85
CA THR A 16 -13.87 -38.51 -29.37
C THR A 16 -14.30 -38.53 -27.92
N MET A 17 -15.05 -39.53 -27.46
CA MET A 17 -15.43 -39.71 -26.06
C MET A 17 -14.18 -39.96 -25.16
N SER A 18 -13.21 -40.73 -25.63
CA SER A 18 -11.97 -41.00 -24.86
C SER A 18 -11.04 -39.80 -24.75
N THR A 19 -11.04 -38.87 -25.70
CA THR A 19 -10.23 -37.65 -25.67
C THR A 19 -10.86 -36.54 -24.83
N ASP A 20 -12.19 -36.46 -24.74
CA ASP A 20 -12.88 -35.51 -23.88
C ASP A 20 -12.83 -35.93 -22.40
N ASP A 21 -12.94 -37.23 -22.10
CA ASP A 21 -12.75 -37.74 -20.73
C ASP A 21 -11.30 -37.58 -20.25
N ALA A 22 -10.30 -37.75 -21.12
CA ALA A 22 -8.89 -37.51 -20.76
C ALA A 22 -8.57 -36.03 -20.52
N ARG A 23 -9.16 -35.13 -21.30
CA ARG A 23 -9.03 -33.66 -21.08
C ARG A 23 -9.73 -33.22 -19.80
N SER A 24 -10.94 -33.74 -19.52
CA SER A 24 -11.67 -33.43 -18.29
C SER A 24 -10.95 -33.91 -17.02
N THR A 25 -10.26 -35.05 -17.05
CA THR A 25 -9.48 -35.57 -15.93
C THR A 25 -8.16 -34.81 -15.73
N ASP A 26 -7.54 -34.32 -16.79
CA ASP A 26 -6.31 -33.51 -16.74
C ASP A 26 -6.60 -32.11 -16.18
N ASP A 27 -7.67 -31.46 -16.65
CA ASP A 27 -8.17 -30.17 -16.12
C ASP A 27 -8.53 -30.26 -14.63
N ALA A 28 -9.19 -31.31 -14.20
CA ALA A 28 -9.54 -31.52 -12.79
C ALA A 28 -8.28 -31.77 -11.92
N SER A 29 -7.26 -32.42 -12.46
CA SER A 29 -5.99 -32.65 -11.78
C SER A 29 -5.19 -31.34 -11.64
N GLU A 30 -5.15 -30.54 -12.69
CA GLU A 30 -4.46 -29.24 -12.69
C GLU A 30 -5.13 -28.25 -11.73
N ARG A 31 -6.46 -28.22 -11.70
CA ARG A 31 -7.25 -27.42 -10.74
C ARG A 31 -6.98 -27.81 -9.28
N ARG A 32 -6.84 -29.11 -8.98
CA ARG A 32 -6.47 -29.58 -7.63
C ARG A 32 -5.07 -29.14 -7.22
N ARG A 33 -4.10 -29.24 -8.12
CA ARG A 33 -2.72 -28.78 -7.88
C ARG A 33 -2.65 -27.28 -7.65
N GLU A 34 -3.47 -26.53 -8.37
CA GLU A 34 -3.52 -25.06 -8.22
C GLU A 34 -4.11 -24.66 -6.87
N ILE A 35 -5.22 -25.27 -6.44
CA ILE A 35 -5.79 -25.03 -5.10
C ILE A 35 -4.77 -25.42 -4.01
N GLY A 36 -4.07 -26.53 -4.16
CA GLY A 36 -3.04 -26.95 -3.21
C GLY A 36 -1.89 -25.96 -3.11
N ARG A 37 -1.41 -25.45 -4.24
CA ARG A 37 -0.38 -24.37 -4.27
C ARG A 37 -0.84 -23.10 -3.57
N ARG A 38 -2.14 -22.74 -3.67
CA ARG A 38 -2.72 -21.58 -2.97
C ARG A 38 -2.76 -21.81 -1.48
N VAL A 39 -3.23 -22.97 -1.04
CA VAL A 39 -3.23 -23.32 0.39
C VAL A 39 -1.80 -23.21 0.97
N ALA A 40 -0.80 -23.79 0.32
CA ALA A 40 0.58 -23.72 0.75
C ALA A 40 1.10 -22.28 0.84
N ARG A 41 0.74 -21.43 -0.15
CA ARG A 41 1.11 -20.02 -0.20
C ARG A 41 0.49 -19.25 0.95
N TRP A 42 -0.84 -19.34 1.12
CA TRP A 42 -1.55 -18.61 2.16
C TRP A 42 -1.14 -19.07 3.55
N ARG A 43 -0.92 -20.37 3.75
CA ARG A 43 -0.36 -20.89 4.99
C ARG A 43 1.01 -20.27 5.31
N ALA A 44 1.91 -20.26 4.34
CA ALA A 44 3.24 -19.65 4.51
C ALA A 44 3.14 -18.14 4.77
N ARG A 45 2.22 -17.44 4.10
CA ARG A 45 1.96 -16.01 4.31
C ARG A 45 1.43 -15.70 5.71
N ARG A 46 0.69 -16.62 6.33
CA ARG A 46 0.23 -16.52 7.73
C ARG A 46 1.28 -16.98 8.75
N GLY A 47 2.49 -17.33 8.31
CA GLY A 47 3.55 -17.82 9.20
C GLY A 47 3.27 -19.19 9.81
N LEU A 48 2.25 -19.91 9.35
CA LEU A 48 1.86 -21.20 9.89
C LEU A 48 2.77 -22.30 9.37
N THR A 49 3.35 -23.12 10.27
CA THR A 49 3.94 -24.40 9.90
C THR A 49 2.87 -25.37 9.42
N ARG A 50 3.23 -26.37 8.62
CA ARG A 50 2.27 -27.40 8.20
C ARG A 50 1.59 -28.09 9.38
N ARG A 51 2.32 -28.29 10.49
CA ARG A 51 1.77 -28.90 11.71
C ARG A 51 0.73 -28.01 12.37
N GLN A 52 1.04 -26.73 12.57
CA GLN A 52 0.07 -25.76 13.11
C GLN A 52 -1.18 -25.65 12.25
N PHE A 53 -1.01 -25.62 10.94
CA PHE A 53 -2.12 -25.57 10.00
C PHE A 53 -2.97 -26.84 10.04
N ALA A 54 -2.34 -28.01 10.15
CA ALA A 54 -3.04 -29.29 10.33
C ALA A 54 -3.88 -29.30 11.61
N ASP A 55 -3.29 -28.88 12.72
CA ASP A 55 -3.97 -28.79 14.02
C ASP A 55 -5.17 -27.81 13.96
N LEU A 56 -5.01 -26.63 13.36
CA LEU A 56 -6.07 -25.64 13.19
C LEU A 56 -7.22 -26.13 12.30
N CYS A 57 -6.91 -26.93 11.27
CA CYS A 57 -7.91 -27.54 10.38
C CYS A 57 -8.54 -28.81 10.95
N ASP A 58 -8.12 -29.28 12.12
CA ASP A 58 -8.49 -30.58 12.71
C ASP A 58 -8.20 -31.73 11.72
N ARG A 59 -6.96 -31.77 11.20
CA ARG A 59 -6.46 -32.74 10.22
C ARG A 59 -5.06 -33.21 10.54
N SER A 60 -4.64 -34.30 9.90
CA SER A 60 -3.27 -34.82 10.03
C SER A 60 -2.28 -34.06 9.16
N LEU A 61 -1.01 -34.08 9.55
CA LEU A 61 0.08 -33.51 8.75
C LEU A 61 0.11 -34.10 7.32
N SER A 62 -0.08 -35.41 7.19
CA SER A 62 -0.16 -36.10 5.90
C SER A 62 -1.34 -35.60 5.03
N TRP A 63 -2.44 -35.17 5.66
CA TRP A 63 -3.53 -34.55 4.92
C TRP A 63 -3.11 -33.22 4.31
N VAL A 64 -2.39 -32.37 5.07
CA VAL A 64 -1.86 -31.09 4.58
C VAL A 64 -0.91 -31.31 3.42
N ASP A 65 0.04 -32.26 3.54
CA ASP A 65 1.00 -32.56 2.49
C ASP A 65 0.29 -33.00 1.19
N LYS A 66 -0.73 -33.84 1.29
CA LYS A 66 -1.53 -34.28 0.13
C LYS A 66 -2.41 -33.18 -0.48
N VAL A 67 -2.88 -32.24 0.31
CA VAL A 67 -3.62 -31.07 -0.19
C VAL A 67 -2.66 -30.11 -0.90
N GLU A 68 -1.54 -29.79 -0.29
CA GLU A 68 -0.56 -28.87 -0.87
C GLU A 68 0.12 -29.41 -2.13
N SER A 69 0.32 -30.73 -2.22
CA SER A 69 0.82 -31.40 -3.44
C SER A 69 -0.22 -31.53 -4.55
N GLY A 70 -1.52 -31.35 -4.22
CA GLY A 70 -2.62 -31.57 -5.16
C GLY A 70 -3.02 -33.04 -5.33
N GLU A 71 -2.44 -33.96 -4.57
CA GLU A 71 -2.88 -35.35 -4.54
C GLU A 71 -4.29 -35.50 -3.99
N ARG A 72 -4.65 -34.61 -3.06
CA ARG A 72 -5.98 -34.58 -2.46
C ARG A 72 -6.67 -33.26 -2.77
N GLY A 73 -7.83 -33.32 -3.41
CA GLY A 73 -8.65 -32.14 -3.70
C GLY A 73 -9.48 -31.67 -2.50
N LEU A 74 -9.63 -30.36 -2.38
CA LEU A 74 -10.60 -29.72 -1.49
C LEU A 74 -11.93 -29.54 -2.25
N LEU A 75 -12.71 -30.64 -2.39
CA LEU A 75 -13.92 -30.66 -3.21
C LEU A 75 -15.21 -30.44 -2.39
N ARG A 76 -15.14 -30.58 -1.06
CA ARG A 76 -16.32 -30.43 -0.18
C ARG A 76 -16.35 -29.03 0.39
N LEU A 77 -17.46 -28.32 0.18
CA LEU A 77 -17.65 -26.93 0.62
C LEU A 77 -17.30 -26.72 2.12
N PRO A 78 -17.73 -27.56 3.08
CA PRO A 78 -17.38 -27.35 4.50
C PRO A 78 -15.88 -27.41 4.78
N MET A 79 -15.12 -28.15 3.96
CA MET A 79 -13.64 -28.22 4.11
C MET A 79 -12.95 -27.02 3.45
N LEU A 80 -13.46 -26.53 2.32
CA LEU A 80 -13.01 -25.29 1.71
C LEU A 80 -13.25 -24.10 2.65
N GLU A 81 -14.44 -24.02 3.26
CA GLU A 81 -14.79 -23.02 4.25
C GLU A 81 -13.85 -23.07 5.47
N ARG A 82 -13.59 -24.26 6.00
CA ARG A 82 -12.69 -24.44 7.14
C ARG A 82 -11.25 -24.02 6.81
N VAL A 83 -10.73 -24.41 5.65
CA VAL A 83 -9.40 -24.02 5.18
C VAL A 83 -9.33 -22.50 4.96
N ALA A 84 -10.38 -21.93 4.34
CA ALA A 84 -10.48 -20.50 4.10
C ALA A 84 -10.52 -19.70 5.43
N GLU A 85 -11.30 -20.17 6.40
CA GLU A 85 -11.40 -19.60 7.76
C GLU A 85 -10.02 -19.61 8.46
N VAL A 86 -9.33 -20.76 8.50
CA VAL A 86 -8.01 -20.89 9.13
C VAL A 86 -6.96 -20.02 8.43
N LEU A 87 -7.06 -19.85 7.13
CA LEU A 87 -6.17 -18.99 6.35
C LEU A 87 -6.63 -17.53 6.32
N HIS A 88 -7.81 -17.24 6.89
CA HIS A 88 -8.44 -15.91 6.90
C HIS A 88 -8.55 -15.31 5.49
N ILE A 89 -9.12 -16.09 4.57
CA ILE A 89 -9.39 -15.70 3.18
C ILE A 89 -10.81 -16.16 2.79
N SER A 90 -11.33 -15.66 1.67
CA SER A 90 -12.60 -16.16 1.14
C SER A 90 -12.43 -17.51 0.42
N VAL A 91 -13.50 -18.28 0.31
CA VAL A 91 -13.51 -19.55 -0.45
C VAL A 91 -13.19 -19.29 -1.92
N GLU A 92 -13.67 -18.17 -2.47
CA GLU A 92 -13.39 -17.73 -3.83
C GLU A 92 -11.89 -17.56 -4.05
N THR A 93 -11.15 -16.96 -3.09
CA THR A 93 -9.69 -16.82 -3.15
C THR A 93 -8.98 -18.17 -3.27
N LEU A 94 -9.53 -19.24 -2.73
CA LEU A 94 -8.99 -20.59 -2.89
C LEU A 94 -9.34 -21.23 -4.24
N THR A 95 -10.53 -20.97 -4.76
CA THR A 95 -11.10 -21.71 -5.90
C THR A 95 -10.96 -20.98 -7.23
N ASP A 96 -10.83 -19.65 -7.23
CA ASP A 96 -10.84 -18.83 -8.44
C ASP A 96 -9.49 -18.83 -9.14
N THR A 97 -9.45 -19.15 -10.43
CA THR A 97 -8.22 -19.22 -11.22
C THR A 97 -7.60 -17.88 -11.54
N THR A 98 -8.37 -16.80 -11.38
CA THR A 98 -7.96 -15.43 -11.73
C THR A 98 -7.12 -14.75 -10.64
N ASP A 99 -7.28 -15.14 -9.38
CA ASP A 99 -6.82 -14.40 -8.21
C ASP A 99 -5.35 -14.65 -7.78
N VAL A 100 -4.68 -15.62 -8.41
CA VAL A 100 -3.35 -16.09 -7.98
C VAL A 100 -2.25 -15.05 -8.12
N ARG A 101 -2.41 -14.08 -9.02
CA ARG A 101 -1.45 -12.99 -9.22
C ARG A 101 -1.75 -11.76 -8.37
N GLN A 102 -3.02 -11.49 -8.06
CA GLN A 102 -3.43 -10.36 -7.21
C GLN A 102 -2.98 -10.49 -5.77
N ALA A 103 -3.12 -11.68 -5.18
CA ALA A 103 -2.75 -11.94 -3.78
C ALA A 103 -1.25 -11.75 -3.47
N ARG A 104 -0.40 -11.51 -4.46
CA ARG A 104 1.04 -11.30 -4.26
C ARG A 104 1.42 -9.86 -3.93
N HIS A 105 0.56 -8.90 -4.28
CA HIS A 105 0.96 -7.50 -4.35
C HIS A 105 0.15 -6.55 -3.45
N CYS A 106 -1.03 -6.97 -2.97
CA CYS A 106 -1.89 -6.15 -2.11
C CYS A 106 -1.99 -6.68 -0.68
N LEU A 107 -2.30 -5.80 0.26
CA LEU A 107 -2.79 -6.16 1.59
C LEU A 107 -4.18 -6.79 1.44
N ASP A 108 -4.39 -7.93 2.09
CA ASP A 108 -5.72 -8.54 2.13
C ASP A 108 -6.55 -8.03 3.32
N VAL A 109 -7.83 -8.38 3.32
CA VAL A 109 -8.78 -7.98 4.37
C VAL A 109 -8.31 -8.42 5.77
N PHE A 110 -7.62 -9.57 5.87
CA PHE A 110 -7.08 -10.06 7.13
C PHE A 110 -5.93 -9.21 7.64
N GLU A 111 -4.99 -8.83 6.78
CA GLU A 111 -3.85 -7.99 7.15
C GLU A 111 -4.33 -6.60 7.59
N VAL A 112 -5.30 -6.01 6.89
CA VAL A 112 -5.96 -4.76 7.32
C VAL A 112 -6.66 -4.93 8.66
N SER A 113 -7.36 -6.05 8.88
CA SER A 113 -8.03 -6.37 10.14
C SER A 113 -7.03 -6.54 11.30
N ALA A 114 -5.87 -7.14 11.06
CA ALA A 114 -4.81 -7.27 12.04
C ALA A 114 -4.21 -5.91 12.42
N ILE A 115 -3.97 -5.03 11.43
CA ILE A 115 -3.55 -3.64 11.68
C ILE A 115 -4.63 -2.91 12.48
N ARG A 116 -5.91 -3.05 12.11
CA ARG A 116 -7.05 -2.46 12.82
C ARG A 116 -7.07 -2.89 14.28
N ALA A 117 -6.95 -4.18 14.56
CA ALA A 117 -6.92 -4.70 15.92
C ALA A 117 -5.76 -4.12 16.75
N ALA A 118 -4.57 -3.99 16.17
CA ALA A 118 -3.41 -3.39 16.83
C ALA A 118 -3.58 -1.88 17.06
N VAL A 119 -4.11 -1.14 16.08
CA VAL A 119 -4.40 0.30 16.25
C VAL A 119 -5.51 0.51 17.27
N GLN A 120 -6.58 -0.26 17.27
CA GLN A 120 -7.73 -0.10 18.16
C GLN A 120 -7.56 -0.77 19.53
N SER A 121 -6.39 -1.33 19.83
CA SER A 121 -6.15 -1.98 21.13
C SER A 121 -6.43 -1.02 22.30
N TYR A 122 -7.33 -1.43 23.20
CA TYR A 122 -7.66 -0.64 24.38
C TYR A 122 -6.47 -0.49 25.33
N GLN A 123 -5.53 -1.42 25.33
CA GLN A 123 -4.29 -1.37 26.12
C GLN A 123 -3.39 -0.19 25.69
N ALA A 124 -3.49 0.23 24.42
CA ALA A 124 -2.84 1.44 23.94
C ALA A 124 -3.54 2.74 24.39
N ILE A 125 -4.82 2.65 24.79
CA ILE A 125 -5.63 3.82 25.20
C ILE A 125 -5.48 4.11 26.68
N SER A 126 -5.32 3.08 27.51
CA SER A 126 -5.33 3.27 28.98
C SER A 126 -4.45 2.25 29.69
N ARG A 127 -3.48 2.78 30.44
CA ARG A 127 -2.64 1.98 31.35
C ARG A 127 -3.42 1.40 32.52
N VAL A 128 -4.60 1.93 32.83
CA VAL A 128 -5.47 1.48 33.97
C VAL A 128 -6.01 0.08 33.75
N PHE A 129 -6.22 -0.32 32.49
CA PHE A 129 -6.77 -1.62 32.13
C PHE A 129 -5.73 -2.69 31.80
N VAL A 130 -4.44 -2.38 31.97
CA VAL A 130 -3.39 -3.41 31.84
C VAL A 130 -3.52 -4.35 33.05
N PRO A 131 -3.67 -5.67 32.85
CA PRO A 131 -3.79 -6.61 33.96
C PRO A 131 -2.57 -6.52 34.87
N THR A 132 -2.79 -6.14 36.12
CA THR A 132 -1.78 -6.22 37.20
C THR A 132 -1.44 -7.69 37.43
N GLY A 133 -0.27 -8.12 36.95
CA GLY A 133 0.16 -9.53 37.10
C GLY A 133 0.56 -10.18 35.76
N SER A 134 0.51 -9.48 34.65
CA SER A 134 1.16 -9.93 33.43
C SER A 134 2.63 -10.20 33.73
N ALA A 135 3.09 -11.42 33.46
CA ALA A 135 4.48 -11.83 33.63
C ALA A 135 5.43 -10.70 33.27
N ILE A 136 6.51 -10.53 34.02
CA ILE A 136 7.56 -9.56 33.72
C ILE A 136 8.01 -9.83 32.29
N ILE A 137 7.37 -9.12 31.33
CA ILE A 137 7.80 -9.15 29.92
C ILE A 137 9.05 -8.28 29.93
N GLU A 138 10.16 -8.86 29.54
CA GLU A 138 11.41 -8.13 29.35
C GLU A 138 11.13 -6.88 28.48
N PRO A 139 11.54 -5.67 28.92
CA PRO A 139 11.30 -4.46 28.16
C PRO A 139 11.80 -4.61 26.72
N PRO A 140 11.05 -4.18 25.72
CA PRO A 140 11.52 -4.23 24.33
C PRO A 140 12.83 -3.44 24.14
N ASP A 141 13.77 -4.03 23.43
CA ASP A 141 15.00 -3.36 23.03
C ASP A 141 14.68 -2.21 22.05
N LEU A 142 14.97 -0.98 22.48
CA LEU A 142 14.68 0.23 21.70
C LEU A 142 15.54 0.36 20.44
N ASP A 143 16.75 -0.21 20.42
CA ASP A 143 17.61 -0.19 19.23
C ASP A 143 17.04 -1.14 18.17
N ARG A 144 16.62 -2.30 18.58
CA ARG A 144 15.94 -3.26 17.68
C ARG A 144 14.60 -2.69 17.19
N LEU A 145 13.84 -2.05 18.05
CA LEU A 145 12.59 -1.40 17.67
C LEU A 145 12.83 -0.28 16.65
N ALA A 146 13.86 0.55 16.83
CA ALA A 146 14.23 1.59 15.87
C ALA A 146 14.59 1.02 14.48
N GLN A 147 15.32 -0.10 14.45
CA GLN A 147 15.62 -0.81 13.19
C GLN A 147 14.34 -1.32 12.50
N GLN A 148 13.38 -1.83 13.27
CA GLN A 148 12.09 -2.31 12.74
C GLN A 148 11.24 -1.15 12.19
N VAL A 149 11.22 0.02 12.86
CA VAL A 149 10.56 1.23 12.36
C VAL A 149 11.19 1.70 11.05
N THR A 150 12.53 1.75 10.98
CA THR A 150 13.26 2.08 9.76
C THR A 150 12.95 1.09 8.63
N TYR A 151 12.87 -0.20 8.94
CA TYR A 151 12.50 -1.22 7.99
C TYR A 151 11.08 -1.04 7.45
N ALA A 152 10.11 -0.71 8.32
CA ALA A 152 8.73 -0.43 7.90
C ALA A 152 8.66 0.78 6.96
N TRP A 153 9.36 1.88 7.25
CA TRP A 153 9.45 3.03 6.36
C TRP A 153 10.11 2.69 5.02
N THR A 154 11.19 1.90 5.05
CA THR A 154 11.86 1.42 3.83
C THR A 154 10.92 0.54 2.99
N ALA A 155 10.15 -0.33 3.63
CA ALA A 155 9.14 -1.15 2.95
C ALA A 155 8.04 -0.28 2.33
N PHE A 156 7.56 0.76 3.02
CA PHE A 156 6.61 1.74 2.51
C PHE A 156 7.15 2.45 1.27
N GLN A 157 8.36 2.99 1.34
CA GLN A 157 8.99 3.72 0.23
C GLN A 157 9.29 2.83 -0.99
N ASN A 158 9.47 1.53 -0.77
CA ASN A 158 9.62 0.54 -1.84
C ASN A 158 8.29 -0.09 -2.31
N ALA A 159 7.16 0.37 -1.78
CA ALA A 159 5.82 -0.15 -2.12
C ALA A 159 5.65 -1.65 -1.84
N HIS A 160 6.30 -2.17 -0.79
CA HIS A 160 6.22 -3.57 -0.40
C HIS A 160 5.02 -3.81 0.54
N TRP A 161 3.81 -3.66 0.00
CA TRP A 161 2.56 -3.74 0.77
C TRP A 161 2.36 -5.03 1.55
N PRO A 162 2.63 -6.23 0.99
CA PRO A 162 2.50 -7.48 1.76
C PRO A 162 3.42 -7.55 2.97
N ILE A 163 4.62 -6.94 2.90
CA ILE A 163 5.55 -6.87 4.03
C ILE A 163 4.97 -5.97 5.12
N LEU A 164 4.42 -4.82 4.76
CA LEU A 164 3.80 -3.89 5.70
C LEU A 164 2.61 -4.55 6.42
N GLY A 165 1.76 -5.29 5.69
CA GLY A 165 0.64 -6.02 6.30
C GLY A 165 1.06 -7.00 7.38
N GLN A 166 2.20 -7.66 7.19
CA GLN A 166 2.74 -8.63 8.14
C GLN A 166 3.48 -7.97 9.32
N VAL A 167 4.21 -6.88 9.07
CA VAL A 167 5.10 -6.26 10.05
C VAL A 167 4.35 -5.29 10.96
N LEU A 168 3.46 -4.45 10.42
CA LEU A 168 2.82 -3.37 11.17
C LEU A 168 2.04 -3.82 12.41
N PRO A 169 1.26 -4.93 12.42
CA PRO A 169 0.54 -5.35 13.62
C PRO A 169 1.47 -5.67 14.80
N CYS A 170 2.54 -6.41 14.53
CA CYS A 170 3.53 -6.76 15.55
C CYS A 170 4.35 -5.53 15.99
N LEU A 171 4.75 -4.69 15.04
CA LEU A 171 5.50 -3.46 15.32
C LEU A 171 4.71 -2.50 16.21
N LEU A 172 3.42 -2.28 15.90
CA LEU A 172 2.52 -1.47 16.73
C LEU A 172 2.45 -2.03 18.17
N THR A 173 2.20 -3.33 18.31
CA THR A 173 2.12 -3.96 19.64
C THR A 173 3.44 -3.83 20.40
N THR A 174 4.58 -4.06 19.74
CA THR A 174 5.89 -3.95 20.38
C THR A 174 6.21 -2.51 20.80
N ALA A 175 5.88 -1.52 19.96
CA ALA A 175 6.11 -0.12 20.27
C ALA A 175 5.18 0.38 21.40
N GLN A 176 3.92 -0.09 21.46
CA GLN A 176 3.00 0.18 22.56
C GLN A 176 3.51 -0.42 23.89
N LEU A 177 4.03 -1.64 23.84
CA LEU A 177 4.67 -2.28 25.01
C LEU A 177 5.94 -1.52 25.45
N ALA A 178 6.71 -0.98 24.53
CA ALA A 178 7.89 -0.17 24.87
C ALA A 178 7.49 1.07 25.67
N VAL A 179 6.50 1.84 25.22
CA VAL A 179 6.01 3.01 25.98
C VAL A 179 5.47 2.61 27.37
N ALA A 180 4.83 1.45 27.50
CA ALA A 180 4.37 0.96 28.78
C ALA A 180 5.53 0.50 29.70
N ALA A 181 6.60 -0.05 29.12
CA ALA A 181 7.75 -0.58 29.86
C ALA A 181 8.76 0.51 30.28
N TYR A 182 8.78 1.64 29.58
CA TYR A 182 9.63 2.81 29.89
C TYR A 182 8.76 4.00 30.34
N PRO A 183 8.19 3.95 31.56
CA PRO A 183 7.37 5.04 32.09
C PRO A 183 8.24 6.20 32.58
N GLY A 184 7.74 7.42 32.44
CA GLY A 184 8.42 8.62 32.94
C GLY A 184 8.72 9.63 31.84
N ALA A 185 9.73 10.48 32.07
CA ALA A 185 10.14 11.54 31.16
C ALA A 185 11.65 11.52 30.87
N ASP A 186 12.31 10.39 31.10
CA ASP A 186 13.72 10.21 30.80
C ASP A 186 13.96 9.97 29.29
N ASP A 187 15.20 9.84 28.89
CA ASP A 187 15.58 9.65 27.49
C ASP A 187 15.03 8.36 26.88
N GLN A 188 14.88 7.30 27.68
CA GLN A 188 14.30 6.03 27.21
C GLN A 188 12.79 6.16 26.99
N ALA A 189 12.09 6.82 27.90
CA ALA A 189 10.66 7.10 27.77
C ALA A 189 10.39 7.98 26.53
N ARG A 190 11.14 9.08 26.36
CA ARG A 190 11.03 9.92 25.16
C ARG A 190 11.31 9.15 23.87
N ARG A 191 12.36 8.31 23.88
CA ARG A 191 12.70 7.47 22.74
C ARG A 191 11.61 6.45 22.41
N ALA A 192 11.01 5.82 23.41
CA ALA A 192 9.89 4.92 23.22
C ALA A 192 8.67 5.63 22.60
N CYS A 193 8.30 6.83 23.11
CA CYS A 193 7.25 7.66 22.54
C CYS A 193 7.54 8.06 21.08
N MET A 194 8.79 8.45 20.77
CA MET A 194 9.22 8.77 19.41
C MET A 194 9.03 7.58 18.47
N LEU A 195 9.47 6.39 18.87
CA LEU A 195 9.37 5.18 18.05
C LEU A 195 7.91 4.74 17.84
N LEU A 196 7.06 4.87 18.85
CA LEU A 196 5.63 4.61 18.71
C LEU A 196 4.96 5.65 17.81
N SER A 197 5.29 6.95 17.94
CA SER A 197 4.80 8.00 17.03
C SER A 197 5.16 7.69 15.57
N GLN A 198 6.43 7.37 15.29
CA GLN A 198 6.88 7.00 13.94
C GLN A 198 6.18 5.72 13.43
N THR A 199 5.90 4.76 14.31
CA THR A 199 5.14 3.55 13.96
C THR A 199 3.71 3.89 13.55
N TYR A 200 3.03 4.77 14.29
CA TYR A 200 1.71 5.27 13.91
C TYR A 200 1.75 6.06 12.61
N GLN A 201 2.76 6.85 12.36
CA GLN A 201 2.91 7.63 11.12
C GLN A 201 3.05 6.73 9.87
N VAL A 202 3.90 5.68 9.91
CA VAL A 202 4.02 4.75 8.78
C VAL A 202 2.74 3.92 8.61
N THR A 203 2.06 3.61 9.71
CA THR A 203 0.76 2.92 9.69
C THR A 203 -0.31 3.81 9.04
N ALA A 204 -0.44 5.07 9.45
CA ALA A 204 -1.36 6.04 8.84
C ALA A 204 -1.07 6.20 7.33
N SER A 205 0.20 6.36 6.95
CA SER A 205 0.61 6.49 5.55
C SER A 205 0.22 5.27 4.71
N THR A 206 0.36 4.07 5.26
CA THR A 206 -0.05 2.82 4.62
C THR A 206 -1.57 2.75 4.44
N LEU A 207 -2.32 3.08 5.48
CA LEU A 207 -3.79 3.02 5.49
C LEU A 207 -4.41 4.06 4.56
N TRP A 208 -3.82 5.27 4.43
CA TRP A 208 -4.24 6.27 3.43
C TRP A 208 -4.14 5.74 1.99
N LYS A 209 -3.08 5.00 1.68
CA LYS A 209 -2.92 4.37 0.36
C LYS A 209 -3.99 3.32 0.06
N LEU A 210 -4.51 2.67 1.09
CA LEU A 210 -5.53 1.61 1.01
C LEU A 210 -6.97 2.14 1.11
N LYS A 211 -7.17 3.47 1.23
CA LYS A 211 -8.48 4.11 1.49
C LYS A 211 -9.14 3.69 2.81
N GLU A 212 -8.37 3.23 3.80
CA GLU A 212 -8.85 2.94 5.15
C GLU A 212 -8.86 4.23 6.01
N GLY A 213 -9.67 5.20 5.60
CA GLY A 213 -9.63 6.60 6.08
C GLY A 213 -9.76 6.75 7.59
N ASP A 214 -10.79 6.15 8.22
CA ASP A 214 -11.06 6.31 9.65
C ASP A 214 -9.92 5.74 10.51
N LEU A 215 -9.38 4.60 10.07
CA LEU A 215 -8.28 3.95 10.77
C LEU A 215 -6.96 4.71 10.60
N ALA A 216 -6.74 5.25 9.41
CA ALA A 216 -5.58 6.09 9.11
C ALA A 216 -5.61 7.39 9.92
N TRP A 217 -6.80 8.02 10.06
CA TRP A 217 -6.99 9.19 10.91
C TRP A 217 -6.65 8.90 12.37
N LEU A 218 -7.18 7.81 12.93
CA LEU A 218 -6.89 7.41 14.31
C LEU A 218 -5.40 7.18 14.54
N ALA A 219 -4.70 6.55 13.58
CA ALA A 219 -3.25 6.36 13.68
C ALA A 219 -2.49 7.70 13.58
N ALA A 220 -2.90 8.60 12.68
CA ALA A 220 -2.27 9.92 12.54
C ALA A 220 -2.42 10.79 13.80
N GLU A 221 -3.62 10.84 14.39
CA GLU A 221 -3.90 11.56 15.62
C GLU A 221 -3.03 11.05 16.77
N ARG A 222 -3.01 9.72 17.00
CA ARG A 222 -2.17 9.12 18.04
C ARG A 222 -0.70 9.38 17.84
N GLY A 223 -0.24 9.34 16.60
CA GLY A 223 1.13 9.67 16.24
C GLY A 223 1.49 11.09 16.61
N LEU A 224 0.59 12.06 16.38
CA LEU A 224 0.81 13.47 16.72
C LEU A 224 0.82 13.69 18.24
N VAL A 225 -0.15 13.15 18.98
CA VAL A 225 -0.20 13.26 20.45
C VAL A 225 1.09 12.74 21.10
N LEU A 226 1.60 11.59 20.61
CA LEU A 226 2.87 11.04 21.11
C LEU A 226 4.09 11.88 20.73
N ALA A 227 4.07 12.49 19.53
CA ALA A 227 5.15 13.38 19.12
C ALA A 227 5.26 14.62 20.02
N GLU A 228 4.12 15.19 20.43
CA GLU A 228 4.07 16.35 21.31
C GLU A 228 4.68 16.06 22.71
N GLU A 229 4.64 14.79 23.17
CA GLU A 229 5.27 14.39 24.43
C GLU A 229 6.81 14.28 24.37
N THR A 230 7.41 14.43 23.17
CA THR A 230 8.86 14.20 22.99
C THR A 230 9.74 15.46 23.00
N ASP A 231 9.15 16.64 22.99
CA ASP A 231 9.82 17.94 22.80
C ASP A 231 10.61 18.03 21.46
N ASP A 232 10.43 17.08 20.53
CA ASP A 232 11.06 17.07 19.20
C ASP A 232 10.18 17.79 18.19
N SER A 233 10.52 19.04 17.88
CA SER A 233 9.76 19.86 16.95
C SER A 233 9.69 19.28 15.53
N LEU A 234 10.69 18.54 15.08
CA LEU A 234 10.70 17.91 13.75
C LEU A 234 9.78 16.69 13.73
N LEU A 235 9.77 15.89 14.80
CA LEU A 235 8.84 14.76 14.93
C LEU A 235 7.39 15.23 14.96
N VAL A 236 7.09 16.34 15.68
CA VAL A 236 5.75 16.95 15.70
C VAL A 236 5.33 17.38 14.29
N SER A 237 6.21 18.03 13.53
CA SER A 237 5.91 18.42 12.13
C SER A 237 5.69 17.21 11.24
N ASP A 238 6.51 16.16 11.37
CA ASP A 238 6.31 14.95 10.55
C ASP A 238 4.98 14.25 10.88
N ALA A 239 4.58 14.23 12.15
CA ALA A 239 3.28 13.71 12.58
C ALA A 239 2.12 14.59 12.11
N ALA A 240 2.22 15.93 12.24
CA ALA A 240 1.21 16.88 11.78
C ALA A 240 0.94 16.76 10.27
N ARG A 241 1.95 16.43 9.45
CA ARG A 241 1.77 16.13 8.03
C ARG A 241 0.81 14.96 7.78
N ARG A 242 0.76 13.95 8.65
CA ARG A 242 -0.18 12.81 8.51
C ARG A 242 -1.61 13.25 8.84
N VAL A 243 -1.77 14.11 9.83
CA VAL A 243 -3.07 14.74 10.16
C VAL A 243 -3.53 15.64 9.02
N THR A 244 -2.65 16.48 8.47
CA THR A 244 -2.94 17.30 7.28
C THR A 244 -3.42 16.46 6.10
N GLN A 245 -2.76 15.32 5.85
CA GLN A 245 -3.18 14.38 4.80
C GLN A 245 -4.59 13.84 5.07
N GLY A 246 -4.93 13.56 6.31
CA GLY A 246 -6.25 13.14 6.71
C GLY A 246 -7.32 14.19 6.45
N LEU A 247 -7.09 15.41 6.92
CA LEU A 247 -7.98 16.55 6.67
C LEU A 247 -8.21 16.75 5.17
N MET A 248 -7.14 16.65 4.37
CA MET A 248 -7.22 16.78 2.92
C MET A 248 -8.08 15.68 2.28
N VAL A 249 -7.95 14.42 2.73
CA VAL A 249 -8.74 13.27 2.21
C VAL A 249 -10.21 13.42 2.59
N MET A 250 -10.51 13.97 3.77
CA MET A 250 -11.87 14.23 4.24
C MET A 250 -12.49 15.50 3.61
N GLY A 251 -11.74 16.26 2.80
CA GLY A 251 -12.22 17.50 2.17
C GLY A 251 -12.19 18.73 3.07
N HIS A 252 -11.57 18.65 4.25
CA HIS A 252 -11.41 19.77 5.19
C HIS A 252 -10.21 20.65 4.84
N TYR A 253 -10.24 21.21 3.62
CA TYR A 253 -9.07 21.91 3.03
C TYR A 253 -8.66 23.16 3.81
N ASP A 254 -9.61 23.93 4.33
CA ASP A 254 -9.30 25.14 5.12
C ASP A 254 -8.56 24.76 6.40
N GLN A 255 -9.04 23.76 7.14
CA GLN A 255 -8.39 23.28 8.36
C GLN A 255 -7.00 22.67 8.04
N ALA A 256 -6.88 21.94 6.93
CA ALA A 256 -5.59 21.39 6.48
C ALA A 256 -4.58 22.50 6.18
N LEU A 257 -5.03 23.58 5.52
CA LEU A 257 -4.18 24.70 5.16
C LEU A 257 -3.78 25.54 6.40
N ASP A 258 -4.70 25.71 7.35
CA ASP A 258 -4.43 26.39 8.61
C ASP A 258 -3.41 25.60 9.46
N LEU A 259 -3.53 24.27 9.52
CA LEU A 259 -2.53 23.43 10.21
C LEU A 259 -1.15 23.55 9.56
N VAL A 260 -1.09 23.51 8.22
CA VAL A 260 0.19 23.69 7.49
C VAL A 260 0.79 25.07 7.78
N ARG A 261 0.02 26.14 7.74
CA ARG A 261 0.49 27.51 8.03
C ARG A 261 1.00 27.66 9.46
N ALA A 262 0.28 27.10 10.42
CA ALA A 262 0.68 27.08 11.82
C ALA A 262 2.02 26.35 12.02
N ASP A 263 2.20 25.20 11.36
CA ASP A 263 3.42 24.41 11.47
C ASP A 263 4.62 25.09 10.75
N ILE A 264 4.40 25.70 9.58
CA ILE A 264 5.40 26.56 8.92
C ILE A 264 5.84 27.68 9.87
N ALA A 265 4.92 28.42 10.45
CA ALA A 265 5.24 29.51 11.38
C ALA A 265 5.98 29.04 12.62
N ARG A 266 5.66 27.84 13.13
CA ARG A 266 6.34 27.21 14.27
C ARG A 266 7.80 26.83 13.95
N LEU A 267 8.07 26.37 12.73
CA LEU A 267 9.41 26.01 12.29
C LEU A 267 10.23 27.19 11.78
N GLU A 268 9.61 28.30 11.32
CA GLU A 268 10.32 29.44 10.72
C GLU A 268 11.56 29.89 11.47
N PRO A 269 11.61 29.99 12.82
CA PRO A 269 12.78 30.42 13.55
C PRO A 269 14.02 29.54 13.33
N GLY A 270 13.84 28.26 12.96
CA GLY A 270 14.91 27.30 12.69
C GLY A 270 15.46 27.33 11.25
N ARG A 271 14.89 28.15 10.34
CA ARG A 271 15.26 28.18 8.91
C ARG A 271 16.74 28.38 8.65
N GLY A 272 17.42 29.15 9.53
CA GLY A 272 18.84 29.44 9.41
C GLY A 272 19.79 28.31 9.85
N THR A 273 19.29 27.21 10.41
CA THR A 273 20.15 26.14 10.96
C THR A 273 20.89 25.35 9.89
N GLY A 274 20.43 25.34 8.64
CA GLY A 274 21.01 24.56 7.54
C GLY A 274 20.92 23.04 7.71
N CYS A 275 20.23 22.54 8.74
CA CYS A 275 20.06 21.11 8.99
C CYS A 275 19.21 20.48 7.88
N ALA A 276 19.72 19.44 7.23
CA ALA A 276 19.05 18.78 6.11
C ALA A 276 17.69 18.19 6.50
N ALA A 277 17.56 17.59 7.68
CA ALA A 277 16.29 17.07 8.18
C ALA A 277 15.26 18.20 8.39
N TYR A 278 15.71 19.33 8.92
CA TYR A 278 14.87 20.52 9.08
C TYR A 278 14.39 21.05 7.72
N LEU A 279 15.30 21.30 6.78
CA LEU A 279 14.95 21.81 5.44
C LEU A 279 14.02 20.84 4.71
N SER A 280 14.22 19.54 4.88
CA SER A 280 13.39 18.52 4.26
C SER A 280 11.95 18.53 4.78
N LEU A 281 11.75 18.62 6.09
CA LEU A 281 10.41 18.71 6.68
C LEU A 281 9.76 20.06 6.39
N TYR A 282 10.51 21.17 6.56
CA TYR A 282 10.02 22.51 6.31
C TYR A 282 9.58 22.70 4.85
N GLY A 283 10.41 22.26 3.89
CA GLY A 283 10.06 22.29 2.47
C GLY A 283 8.84 21.42 2.13
N MET A 284 8.73 20.24 2.76
CA MET A 284 7.57 19.37 2.56
C MET A 284 6.25 19.97 3.05
N LEU A 285 6.26 20.84 4.06
CA LEU A 285 5.05 21.56 4.48
C LEU A 285 4.53 22.47 3.37
N PHE A 286 5.41 23.22 2.69
CA PHE A 286 5.02 24.05 1.55
C PHE A 286 4.44 23.20 0.41
N LEU A 287 5.09 22.09 0.06
CA LEU A 287 4.61 21.21 -1.01
C LEU A 287 3.24 20.58 -0.67
N MET A 288 3.06 20.16 0.59
CA MET A 288 1.77 19.66 1.05
C MET A 288 0.69 20.75 1.03
N GLY A 289 1.00 21.95 1.52
CA GLY A 289 0.11 23.10 1.47
C GLY A 289 -0.30 23.47 0.04
N ALA A 290 0.62 23.37 -0.91
CA ALA A 290 0.34 23.61 -2.32
C ALA A 290 -0.69 22.61 -2.88
N VAL A 291 -0.57 21.32 -2.55
CA VAL A 291 -1.54 20.29 -2.94
C VAL A 291 -2.90 20.54 -2.26
N VAL A 292 -2.93 20.90 -0.97
CA VAL A 292 -4.17 21.27 -0.26
C VAL A 292 -4.86 22.46 -0.93
N ALA A 293 -4.10 23.52 -1.23
CA ALA A 293 -4.62 24.71 -1.89
C ALA A 293 -5.15 24.42 -3.30
N ALA A 294 -4.47 23.54 -4.06
CA ALA A 294 -4.92 23.11 -5.38
C ALA A 294 -6.29 22.39 -5.30
N ARG A 295 -6.45 21.49 -4.34
CA ARG A 295 -7.73 20.78 -4.11
C ARG A 295 -8.86 21.71 -3.66
N ALA A 296 -8.50 22.77 -2.94
CA ALA A 296 -9.42 23.86 -2.62
C ALA A 296 -9.66 24.82 -3.80
N SER A 297 -9.12 24.52 -5.00
CA SER A 297 -9.18 25.38 -6.18
C SER A 297 -8.57 26.78 -5.99
N ASN A 298 -7.64 26.91 -5.03
CA ASN A 298 -6.93 28.15 -4.75
C ASN A 298 -5.61 28.21 -5.52
N HIS A 299 -5.68 28.61 -6.80
CA HIS A 299 -4.55 28.64 -7.73
C HIS A 299 -3.40 29.55 -7.27
N ALA A 300 -3.72 30.70 -6.66
CA ALA A 300 -2.72 31.67 -6.22
C ALA A 300 -1.89 31.10 -5.07
N VAL A 301 -2.55 30.65 -4.00
CA VAL A 301 -1.89 30.08 -2.83
C VAL A 301 -1.11 28.81 -3.20
N ALA A 302 -1.66 27.95 -4.08
CA ALA A 302 -0.96 26.75 -4.54
C ALA A 302 0.38 27.08 -5.22
N ARG A 303 0.40 28.10 -6.08
CA ARG A 303 1.60 28.57 -6.78
C ARG A 303 2.63 29.19 -5.83
N ASP A 304 2.16 30.06 -4.92
CA ASP A 304 3.05 30.73 -3.96
C ASP A 304 3.73 29.69 -3.05
N LEU A 305 2.98 28.70 -2.54
CA LEU A 305 3.52 27.64 -1.72
C LEU A 305 4.49 26.71 -2.49
N LEU A 306 4.23 26.43 -3.78
CA LEU A 306 5.20 25.71 -4.62
C LEU A 306 6.51 26.48 -4.77
N HIS A 307 6.42 27.80 -4.94
CA HIS A 307 7.61 28.65 -5.07
C HIS A 307 8.45 28.67 -3.78
N GLU A 308 7.80 28.82 -2.62
CA GLU A 308 8.50 28.71 -1.32
C GLU A 308 9.15 27.32 -1.14
N GLY A 309 8.46 26.24 -1.52
CA GLY A 309 9.03 24.89 -1.49
C GLY A 309 10.24 24.72 -2.40
N ASP A 310 10.24 25.36 -3.57
CA ASP A 310 11.39 25.38 -4.49
C ASP A 310 12.58 26.16 -3.92
N ASP A 311 12.33 27.29 -3.25
CA ASP A 311 13.38 28.05 -2.59
C ASP A 311 14.08 27.22 -1.50
N VAL A 312 13.32 26.47 -0.69
CA VAL A 312 13.86 25.57 0.32
C VAL A 312 14.64 24.42 -0.34
N ALA A 313 14.14 23.86 -1.46
CA ALA A 313 14.81 22.78 -2.18
C ALA A 313 16.15 23.27 -2.80
N ARG A 314 16.20 24.52 -3.30
CA ARG A 314 17.44 25.14 -3.77
C ARG A 314 18.44 25.36 -2.63
N GLN A 315 17.97 25.71 -1.44
CA GLN A 315 18.81 25.83 -0.24
C GLN A 315 19.39 24.47 0.17
N LEU A 316 18.60 23.37 0.11
CA LEU A 316 19.08 22.00 0.37
C LEU A 316 20.08 21.56 -0.70
N GLY A 317 19.83 21.85 -1.97
CA GLY A 317 20.74 21.68 -3.10
C GLY A 317 20.85 20.25 -3.67
N TYR A 318 20.11 19.27 -3.14
CA TYR A 318 20.11 17.87 -3.60
C TYR A 318 18.79 17.17 -3.31
N ASP A 319 18.55 16.00 -3.94
CA ASP A 319 17.42 15.14 -3.62
C ASP A 319 17.77 14.27 -2.42
N GLY A 320 17.27 14.64 -1.23
CA GLY A 320 17.50 13.95 0.04
C GLY A 320 16.35 13.01 0.42
N ASN A 321 16.56 12.25 1.50
CA ASN A 321 15.50 11.38 2.07
C ASN A 321 15.44 11.46 3.60
N GLU A 322 15.87 12.57 4.17
CA GLU A 322 15.78 12.83 5.59
C GLU A 322 14.32 12.75 6.05
N CYS A 323 14.08 12.15 7.18
CA CYS A 323 12.75 11.90 7.74
C CYS A 323 11.80 11.18 6.75
N PHE A 324 12.35 10.37 5.85
CA PHE A 324 11.59 9.65 4.80
C PHE A 324 10.71 10.57 3.92
N THR A 325 11.11 11.82 3.75
CA THR A 325 10.36 12.83 2.99
C THR A 325 10.58 12.74 1.49
N ALA A 326 11.72 12.23 1.07
CA ALA A 326 12.22 12.31 -0.32
C ALA A 326 12.22 13.77 -0.85
N PHE A 327 12.50 14.75 0.03
CA PHE A 327 12.48 16.16 -0.34
C PHE A 327 13.72 16.57 -1.14
N GLY A 328 13.52 17.42 -2.13
CA GLY A 328 14.57 18.00 -2.96
C GLY A 328 14.00 18.54 -4.28
N PRO A 329 14.87 19.07 -5.17
CA PRO A 329 14.44 19.71 -6.42
C PRO A 329 13.56 18.83 -7.30
N THR A 330 13.88 17.55 -7.42
CA THR A 330 13.06 16.63 -8.24
C THR A 330 11.67 16.43 -7.64
N ASN A 331 11.56 16.31 -6.31
CA ASN A 331 10.25 16.14 -5.65
C ASN A 331 9.39 17.40 -5.72
N VAL A 332 9.98 18.60 -5.78
CA VAL A 332 9.24 19.85 -6.07
C VAL A 332 8.54 19.76 -7.42
N HIS A 333 9.25 19.32 -8.46
CA HIS A 333 8.64 19.13 -9.79
C HIS A 333 7.54 18.07 -9.79
N LEU A 334 7.69 16.98 -9.01
CA LEU A 334 6.61 16.00 -8.85
C LEU A 334 5.36 16.63 -8.21
N HIS A 335 5.54 17.48 -7.22
CA HIS A 335 4.42 18.18 -6.59
C HIS A 335 3.81 19.25 -7.52
N GLN A 336 4.60 19.90 -8.36
CA GLN A 336 4.07 20.77 -9.41
C GLN A 336 3.14 19.99 -10.37
N VAL A 337 3.54 18.80 -10.80
CA VAL A 337 2.68 17.90 -11.60
C VAL A 337 1.39 17.57 -10.86
N ALA A 338 1.47 17.20 -9.58
CA ALA A 338 0.30 16.88 -8.76
C ALA A 338 -0.63 18.07 -8.57
N VAL A 339 -0.10 19.27 -8.31
CA VAL A 339 -0.86 20.53 -8.16
C VAL A 339 -1.58 20.85 -9.46
N LEU A 340 -0.92 20.81 -10.61
CA LEU A 340 -1.55 21.08 -11.91
C LEU A 340 -2.66 20.07 -12.21
N LEU A 341 -2.46 18.81 -11.83
CA LEU A 341 -3.46 17.77 -11.98
C LEU A 341 -4.71 18.03 -11.10
N ASP A 342 -4.51 18.42 -9.83
CA ASP A 342 -5.61 18.72 -8.91
C ASP A 342 -6.34 20.02 -9.30
N LEU A 343 -5.66 20.95 -10.00
CA LEU A 343 -6.26 22.13 -10.61
C LEU A 343 -6.97 21.87 -11.95
N GLY A 344 -6.90 20.63 -12.47
CA GLY A 344 -7.56 20.27 -13.73
C GLY A 344 -6.78 20.65 -15.01
N ASP A 345 -5.53 21.08 -14.89
CA ASP A 345 -4.68 21.47 -16.03
C ASP A 345 -3.90 20.28 -16.61
N GLY A 346 -4.57 19.46 -17.40
CA GLY A 346 -3.94 18.29 -18.05
C GLY A 346 -2.80 18.65 -19.00
N ALA A 347 -2.89 19.77 -19.71
CA ALA A 347 -1.84 20.24 -20.63
C ALA A 347 -0.59 20.69 -19.85
N GLY A 348 -0.81 21.43 -18.75
CA GLY A 348 0.25 21.83 -17.83
C GLY A 348 0.95 20.62 -17.18
N VAL A 349 0.20 19.58 -16.80
CA VAL A 349 0.79 18.31 -16.32
C VAL A 349 1.76 17.72 -17.33
N VAL A 350 1.35 17.59 -18.60
CA VAL A 350 2.19 17.03 -19.66
C VAL A 350 3.46 17.86 -19.86
N GLN A 351 3.33 19.19 -19.86
CA GLN A 351 4.47 20.09 -20.00
C GLN A 351 5.43 20.01 -18.79
N ALA A 352 4.91 20.03 -17.56
CA ALA A 352 5.71 19.95 -16.35
C ALA A 352 6.44 18.60 -16.24
N ALA A 353 5.80 17.51 -16.64
CA ALA A 353 6.40 16.17 -16.64
C ALA A 353 7.66 16.08 -17.54
N GLN A 354 7.75 16.84 -18.63
CA GLN A 354 8.91 16.87 -19.53
C GLN A 354 10.16 17.52 -18.89
N GLN A 355 10.00 18.27 -17.80
CA GLN A 355 11.12 18.91 -17.10
C GLN A 355 11.81 17.95 -16.11
N ILE A 356 11.19 16.80 -15.82
CA ILE A 356 11.73 15.84 -14.85
C ILE A 356 12.69 14.88 -15.55
N THR A 357 13.96 14.95 -15.16
CA THR A 357 14.99 14.09 -15.77
C THR A 357 14.88 12.65 -15.25
N PRO A 358 15.21 11.65 -16.11
CA PRO A 358 15.25 10.25 -15.67
C PRO A 358 16.20 10.00 -14.49
N GLU A 359 17.33 10.72 -14.45
CA GLU A 359 18.34 10.63 -13.40
C GLU A 359 17.78 11.12 -12.05
N GLY A 360 17.12 12.29 -12.03
CA GLY A 360 16.45 12.82 -10.85
C GLY A 360 15.35 11.88 -10.36
N LEU A 361 14.49 11.43 -11.29
CA LEU A 361 13.41 10.50 -10.96
C LEU A 361 13.94 9.18 -10.35
N ASN A 362 15.04 8.63 -10.88
CA ASN A 362 15.62 7.37 -10.38
C ASN A 362 16.22 7.48 -8.97
N ARG A 363 16.53 8.69 -8.48
CA ARG A 363 16.99 8.90 -7.09
C ARG A 363 15.86 8.82 -6.07
N LEU A 364 14.61 9.03 -6.51
CA LEU A 364 13.46 9.02 -5.63
C LEU A 364 13.01 7.59 -5.28
N PRO A 365 12.38 7.40 -4.11
CA PRO A 365 11.77 6.13 -3.73
C PRO A 365 10.75 5.63 -4.75
N LYS A 366 10.57 4.31 -4.83
CA LYS A 366 9.64 3.69 -5.78
C LYS A 366 8.21 4.21 -5.64
N GLU A 367 7.77 4.46 -4.41
CA GLU A 367 6.45 5.00 -4.11
C GLU A 367 6.24 6.38 -4.77
N ARG A 368 7.24 7.28 -4.72
CA ARG A 368 7.17 8.60 -5.37
C ARG A 368 7.16 8.49 -6.88
N ARG A 369 8.01 7.64 -7.43
CA ARG A 369 8.09 7.37 -8.87
C ARG A 369 6.77 6.80 -9.41
N ALA A 370 6.16 5.87 -8.68
CA ALA A 370 4.87 5.30 -9.07
C ALA A 370 3.75 6.35 -9.07
N ASN A 371 3.71 7.24 -8.04
CA ASN A 371 2.77 8.36 -8.01
C ASN A 371 2.95 9.26 -9.24
N TYR A 372 4.18 9.63 -9.56
CA TYR A 372 4.48 10.45 -10.73
C TYR A 372 3.93 9.84 -12.03
N TYR A 373 4.24 8.57 -12.32
CA TYR A 373 3.74 7.92 -13.54
C TYR A 373 2.21 7.84 -13.57
N LEU A 374 1.57 7.63 -12.42
CA LEU A 374 0.12 7.63 -12.32
C LEU A 374 -0.47 9.03 -12.57
N ASP A 375 0.16 10.07 -12.04
CA ASP A 375 -0.28 11.46 -12.23
C ASP A 375 -0.08 11.91 -13.68
N VAL A 376 1.00 11.51 -14.33
CA VAL A 376 1.23 11.72 -15.77
C VAL A 376 0.16 11.01 -16.61
N ALA A 377 -0.17 9.75 -16.30
CA ALA A 377 -1.23 9.03 -16.99
C ALA A 377 -2.59 9.70 -16.84
N ARG A 378 -2.90 10.21 -15.63
CA ARG A 378 -4.12 10.99 -15.35
C ARG A 378 -4.12 12.32 -16.11
N GLY A 379 -2.96 13.02 -16.17
CA GLY A 379 -2.79 14.26 -16.91
C GLY A 379 -3.04 14.09 -18.41
N HIS A 380 -2.46 13.06 -19.02
CA HIS A 380 -2.75 12.71 -20.41
C HIS A 380 -4.23 12.38 -20.63
N SER A 381 -4.84 11.59 -19.72
CA SER A 381 -6.27 11.30 -19.78
C SER A 381 -7.13 12.57 -19.71
N LEU A 382 -6.75 13.54 -18.87
CA LEU A 382 -7.45 14.81 -18.71
C LEU A 382 -7.28 15.71 -19.95
N ALA A 383 -6.09 15.71 -20.58
CA ALA A 383 -5.79 16.42 -21.82
C ALA A 383 -6.41 15.77 -23.07
N GLY A 384 -7.05 14.60 -22.94
CA GLY A 384 -7.63 13.86 -24.07
C GLY A 384 -6.63 13.02 -24.85
N HIS A 385 -5.39 12.91 -24.41
CA HIS A 385 -4.31 12.13 -25.01
C HIS A 385 -4.40 10.66 -24.54
N ARG A 386 -5.31 9.90 -25.09
CA ARG A 386 -5.71 8.57 -24.58
C ARG A 386 -4.61 7.53 -24.72
N ASP A 387 -3.95 7.48 -25.87
CA ASP A 387 -2.90 6.48 -26.16
C ASP A 387 -1.68 6.71 -25.24
N GLU A 388 -1.32 7.95 -25.01
CA GLU A 388 -0.26 8.36 -24.09
C GLU A 388 -0.63 8.06 -22.63
N ALA A 389 -1.91 8.26 -22.26
CA ALA A 389 -2.40 7.89 -20.92
C ALA A 389 -2.28 6.38 -20.67
N VAL A 390 -2.69 5.56 -21.63
CA VAL A 390 -2.54 4.09 -21.56
C VAL A 390 -1.07 3.70 -21.53
N HIS A 391 -0.22 4.30 -22.38
CA HIS A 391 1.20 4.03 -22.40
C HIS A 391 1.88 4.35 -21.04
N ALA A 392 1.58 5.52 -20.47
CA ALA A 392 2.11 5.91 -19.15
C ALA A 392 1.64 4.96 -18.06
N LEU A 393 0.37 4.55 -18.07
CA LEU A 393 -0.19 3.60 -17.10
C LEU A 393 0.44 2.20 -17.22
N LEU A 394 0.62 1.70 -18.44
CA LEU A 394 1.30 0.41 -18.69
C LEU A 394 2.79 0.46 -18.29
N THR A 395 3.43 1.60 -18.44
CA THR A 395 4.79 1.81 -17.97
C THR A 395 4.85 1.80 -16.45
N ALA A 396 3.89 2.46 -15.79
CA ALA A 396 3.74 2.41 -14.33
C ALA A 396 3.51 0.96 -13.83
N ASP A 397 2.63 0.17 -14.47
CA ASP A 397 2.38 -1.24 -14.10
C ASP A 397 3.63 -2.11 -14.25
N ARG A 398 4.42 -1.89 -15.30
CA ARG A 398 5.68 -2.65 -15.49
C ARG A 398 6.71 -2.36 -14.41
N LEU A 399 6.85 -1.10 -14.01
CA LEU A 399 7.87 -0.64 -13.06
C LEU A 399 7.43 -0.83 -11.60
N PHE A 400 6.14 -0.65 -11.32
CA PHE A 400 5.57 -0.58 -9.97
C PHE A 400 4.25 -1.35 -9.87
N PRO A 401 4.24 -2.67 -10.17
CA PRO A 401 2.99 -3.44 -10.25
C PRO A 401 2.16 -3.39 -8.97
N ASP A 402 2.80 -3.38 -7.80
CA ASP A 402 2.12 -3.35 -6.52
C ASP A 402 1.39 -2.02 -6.28
N GLU A 403 1.99 -0.90 -6.66
CA GLU A 403 1.36 0.42 -6.57
C GLU A 403 0.17 0.57 -7.53
N ILE A 404 0.28 0.04 -8.74
CA ILE A 404 -0.76 0.25 -9.75
C ILE A 404 -1.95 -0.70 -9.55
N ARG A 405 -1.69 -1.95 -9.17
CA ARG A 405 -2.75 -2.97 -9.06
C ARG A 405 -3.52 -2.93 -7.74
N CYS A 406 -2.97 -2.26 -6.71
CA CYS A 406 -3.55 -2.22 -5.37
C CYS A 406 -4.21 -0.88 -5.04
N ARG A 407 -3.90 0.17 -5.78
CA ARG A 407 -4.40 1.52 -5.44
C ARG A 407 -5.74 1.80 -6.11
N PRO A 408 -6.77 2.16 -5.33
CA PRO A 408 -8.08 2.48 -5.88
C PRO A 408 -8.05 3.57 -6.96
N ILE A 409 -7.20 4.59 -6.82
CA ILE A 409 -7.08 5.66 -7.83
C ILE A 409 -6.52 5.16 -9.17
N ALA A 410 -5.64 4.16 -9.15
CA ALA A 410 -5.14 3.53 -10.37
C ALA A 410 -6.19 2.60 -10.98
N ILE A 411 -6.94 1.88 -10.16
CA ILE A 411 -8.07 1.04 -10.57
C ILE A 411 -9.13 1.90 -11.28
N ASP A 412 -9.52 3.03 -10.68
CA ASP A 412 -10.48 3.97 -11.28
C ASP A 412 -9.99 4.49 -12.66
N LEU A 413 -8.68 4.72 -12.82
CA LEU A 413 -8.11 5.13 -14.09
C LEU A 413 -8.12 4.01 -15.12
N ILE A 414 -7.75 2.77 -14.73
CA ILE A 414 -7.79 1.59 -15.59
C ILE A 414 -9.21 1.40 -16.15
N GLU A 415 -10.22 1.42 -15.30
CA GLU A 415 -11.62 1.26 -15.70
C GLU A 415 -12.09 2.39 -16.63
N ARG A 416 -11.69 3.64 -16.35
CA ARG A 416 -12.02 4.79 -17.21
C ARG A 416 -11.42 4.62 -18.60
N LEU A 417 -10.13 4.32 -18.67
CA LEU A 417 -9.42 4.13 -19.94
C LEU A 417 -9.98 2.93 -20.71
N ARG A 418 -10.33 1.82 -20.03
CA ARG A 418 -10.98 0.66 -20.63
C ARG A 418 -12.26 1.03 -21.37
N ARG A 419 -13.14 1.82 -20.73
CA ARG A 419 -14.42 2.23 -21.32
C ARG A 419 -14.27 3.13 -22.55
N THR A 420 -13.14 3.81 -22.69
CA THR A 420 -12.92 4.82 -23.73
C THR A 420 -11.91 4.39 -24.79
N SER A 421 -11.19 3.28 -24.60
CA SER A 421 -10.12 2.85 -25.50
C SER A 421 -10.63 1.89 -26.58
N SER A 422 -10.48 2.29 -27.83
CA SER A 422 -10.64 1.45 -29.02
C SER A 422 -9.36 1.40 -29.89
N GLY A 423 -8.20 1.74 -29.30
CA GLY A 423 -6.94 2.00 -29.99
C GLY A 423 -5.91 0.87 -29.92
N THR A 424 -4.69 1.20 -30.30
CA THR A 424 -3.51 0.33 -30.50
C THR A 424 -3.15 -0.47 -29.25
N HIS A 425 -3.40 0.08 -28.05
CA HIS A 425 -3.08 -0.54 -26.75
C HIS A 425 -4.24 -1.30 -26.10
N GLY A 426 -5.37 -1.49 -26.81
CA GLY A 426 -6.56 -2.14 -26.21
C GLY A 426 -6.27 -3.53 -25.63
N ARG A 427 -5.49 -4.37 -26.31
CA ARG A 427 -5.10 -5.70 -25.81
C ARG A 427 -4.21 -5.65 -24.57
N GLU A 428 -3.25 -4.72 -24.53
CA GLU A 428 -2.37 -4.56 -23.38
C GLU A 428 -3.12 -4.02 -22.16
N LEU A 429 -4.09 -3.11 -22.38
CA LEU A 429 -4.96 -2.60 -21.34
C LEU A 429 -5.89 -3.70 -20.80
N GLU A 430 -6.48 -4.54 -21.64
CA GLU A 430 -7.28 -5.70 -21.20
C GLU A 430 -6.42 -6.71 -20.39
N GLN A 431 -5.17 -6.91 -20.79
CA GLN A 431 -4.24 -7.71 -19.97
C GLN A 431 -3.96 -7.05 -18.61
N LEU A 432 -3.87 -5.73 -18.54
CA LEU A 432 -3.73 -5.01 -17.28
C LEU A 432 -5.00 -5.15 -16.42
N VAL A 433 -6.20 -5.05 -17.01
CA VAL A 433 -7.48 -5.29 -16.34
C VAL A 433 -7.49 -6.67 -15.69
N VAL A 434 -7.09 -7.72 -16.43
CA VAL A 434 -6.95 -9.09 -15.88
C VAL A 434 -5.92 -9.15 -14.75
N ARG A 435 -4.75 -8.52 -14.93
CA ARG A 435 -3.70 -8.51 -13.88
C ARG A 435 -4.11 -7.73 -12.64
N ALA A 436 -4.94 -6.70 -12.80
CA ALA A 436 -5.51 -5.91 -11.70
C ALA A 436 -6.78 -6.55 -11.11
N GLY A 437 -7.26 -7.69 -11.67
CA GLY A 437 -8.43 -8.42 -11.19
C GLY A 437 -9.77 -7.73 -11.41
N LEU A 438 -9.84 -6.88 -12.42
CA LEU A 438 -11.01 -6.09 -12.76
C LEU A 438 -11.88 -6.76 -13.84
N THR A 439 -11.74 -8.07 -14.08
CA THR A 439 -12.62 -8.82 -14.96
C THR A 439 -13.98 -8.96 -14.29
N ASN A 440 -15.01 -8.37 -14.89
CA ASN A 440 -16.38 -8.62 -14.48
C ASN A 440 -16.69 -10.12 -14.63
N HIS A 441 -17.13 -10.74 -13.56
CA HIS A 441 -17.90 -11.98 -13.66
C HIS A 441 -19.27 -11.58 -14.24
N GLU A 442 -19.46 -11.82 -15.57
CA GLU A 442 -20.78 -12.02 -16.12
C GLU A 442 -21.33 -13.38 -15.72
#